data_10d2ec895b2e4a17764ded0f63ada212
#
_entry.id   10d2ec895b2e4a17764ded0f63ada212
#
_cell.length_a   1.000
_cell.length_b   1.000
_cell.length_c   1.000
_cell.angle_alpha   90.00
_cell.angle_beta   90.00
_cell.angle_gamma   90.00
#
_symmetry.space_group_name_H-M   'P 1'
#
loop_
_entity.id
_entity.type
_entity.pdbx_description
1 polymer ?
#
loop_
_entity_poly.entity_id
_entity_poly.type
_entity_poly.pdbx_seq_one_letter_code
_entity_poly.pdbx_strand_id
1 'polypeptide(L)'
;MNRFTHLFLVFVPITFGFQFPTASRGVEMEPFTGEKASWHGFDRYDFFMQDDLSLVPTTASASEGNGFKHQDGKGRRCIVVVPKTPAVGNPWSWQGCYWDHQPQAEVELLKRGFCIGYVEANEQLRPDKFWDAWYAFLTQKHHLSPRPAFVGMSRGGEFAYTWAVRNPDKVSCIYADNPGGNWEVFDKLSGLATNDVPLLHVCGSFDPILGKFTLPMEDMYRQFGGRISVMIKEGRGHHPHSLRDPKPIADFIEQSVRETKTPPPEFVGEKFTHTSYYGAASRYQDFPSEQTYITLRGPLFTECYDRYQIVLPKVDAFTTVIAPKVPAPGNPWVFRADLVSRSDTVAQALLAKGLYIVTGSIPYNADGLSVTQWDLIYQHLVSHGFSKKPVITGSGGAAGEAYAWAIENPDKVSSIYAENPILHSNTAKVQPLDNLGPLAKAGVRILHVCGSEDPWLEKNSLPAEKKYRELGGEMKVVIEPGKDHLSTAPVQPAEVVDFIMNSIH
;
A
#
# COMPACT_ATOMS: atom_id res chain seq x y z
N MET A 1 71.27 16.69 35.08
CA MET A 1 70.31 15.94 35.89
C MET A 1 68.91 16.37 35.44
N ASN A 2 68.39 15.67 34.44
CA ASN A 2 67.02 15.92 33.92
C ASN A 2 66.13 14.78 34.36
N ARG A 3 65.07 15.12 35.11
CA ARG A 3 64.02 14.18 35.46
C ARG A 3 62.94 14.22 34.37
N PHE A 4 62.72 13.09 33.71
CA PHE A 4 61.56 12.84 32.84
C PHE A 4 60.41 12.35 33.74
N THR A 5 59.30 13.08 33.69
CA THR A 5 58.03 12.69 34.31
C THR A 5 57.18 11.99 33.26
N HIS A 6 56.95 10.68 33.40
CA HIS A 6 55.99 9.94 32.56
C HIS A 6 54.57 10.19 33.01
N LEU A 7 53.78 10.77 32.12
CA LEU A 7 52.33 10.93 32.28
C LEU A 7 51.65 9.66 31.74
N PHE A 8 51.05 8.84 32.62
CA PHE A 8 50.23 7.71 32.24
C PHE A 8 48.84 8.25 31.94
N LEU A 9 48.41 8.19 30.64
CA LEU A 9 47.03 8.37 30.22
C LEU A 9 46.27 7.05 30.43
N VAL A 10 45.32 7.06 31.39
CA VAL A 10 44.37 5.98 31.60
C VAL A 10 43.24 6.17 30.62
N PHE A 11 43.11 5.29 29.63
CA PHE A 11 41.96 5.20 28.74
C PHE A 11 40.82 4.48 29.51
N VAL A 12 39.76 5.17 29.85
CA VAL A 12 38.51 4.58 30.29
C VAL A 12 37.64 4.33 29.03
N PRO A 13 37.26 3.10 28.71
CA PRO A 13 36.35 2.86 27.61
C PRO A 13 34.94 3.30 28.00
N ILE A 14 34.41 4.35 27.36
CA ILE A 14 33.02 4.73 27.44
C ILE A 14 32.24 3.76 26.54
N THR A 15 31.63 2.75 27.13
CA THR A 15 30.64 1.91 26.45
C THR A 15 29.33 2.71 26.30
N PHE A 16 29.08 3.25 25.11
CA PHE A 16 27.76 3.71 24.74
C PHE A 16 26.83 2.49 24.60
N GLY A 17 26.07 2.21 25.65
CA GLY A 17 24.94 1.30 25.55
C GLY A 17 23.88 1.92 24.64
N PHE A 18 23.76 1.41 23.41
CA PHE A 18 22.58 1.65 22.59
C PHE A 18 21.40 0.97 23.28
N GLN A 19 20.63 1.72 24.05
CA GLN A 19 19.28 1.30 24.43
C GLN A 19 18.42 1.39 23.17
N PHE A 20 18.12 0.25 22.57
CA PHE A 20 17.01 0.15 21.62
C PHE A 20 15.74 0.63 22.35
N PRO A 21 14.95 1.53 21.75
CA PRO A 21 13.68 1.89 22.36
C PRO A 21 12.87 0.59 22.50
N THR A 22 12.61 0.20 23.73
CA THR A 22 11.63 -0.83 24.05
C THR A 22 10.32 -0.39 23.42
N ALA A 23 9.77 -1.22 22.52
CA ALA A 23 8.44 -1.01 21.99
C ALA A 23 7.52 -0.61 23.15
N SER A 24 6.91 0.56 23.09
CA SER A 24 5.99 1.04 24.10
C SER A 24 4.93 -0.06 24.27
N ARG A 25 4.87 -0.67 25.46
CA ARG A 25 3.76 -1.55 25.80
C ARG A 25 2.50 -0.72 25.60
N GLY A 26 1.66 -1.08 24.62
CA GLY A 26 0.36 -0.45 24.44
C GLY A 26 -0.40 -0.48 25.76
N VAL A 27 -1.21 0.53 25.99
CA VAL A 27 -2.10 0.56 27.16
C VAL A 27 -2.98 -0.69 27.09
N GLU A 28 -3.04 -1.45 28.21
CA GLU A 28 -3.86 -2.65 28.28
C GLU A 28 -5.34 -2.28 28.16
N MET A 29 -6.11 -3.12 27.50
CA MET A 29 -7.56 -2.91 27.36
C MET A 29 -8.24 -3.09 28.72
N GLU A 30 -9.03 -2.10 29.15
CA GLU A 30 -9.86 -2.23 30.34
C GLU A 30 -10.99 -3.23 30.10
N PRO A 31 -11.20 -4.20 30.99
CA PRO A 31 -12.24 -5.21 30.85
C PRO A 31 -13.66 -4.61 30.77
N PHE A 32 -14.52 -5.20 29.98
CA PHE A 32 -15.94 -4.85 29.92
C PHE A 32 -16.68 -5.46 31.10
N THR A 33 -17.63 -4.70 31.62
CA THR A 33 -18.49 -5.12 32.75
C THR A 33 -19.88 -5.51 32.23
N GLY A 34 -20.55 -6.45 32.91
CA GLY A 34 -21.87 -6.92 32.56
C GLY A 34 -21.93 -8.45 32.41
N GLU A 35 -23.09 -8.96 32.02
CA GLU A 35 -23.27 -10.38 31.75
C GLU A 35 -22.55 -10.76 30.44
N LYS A 36 -21.78 -11.83 30.51
CA LYS A 36 -21.03 -12.35 29.37
C LYS A 36 -21.90 -13.33 28.59
N ALA A 37 -22.12 -13.05 27.31
CA ALA A 37 -22.68 -13.98 26.34
C ALA A 37 -21.63 -14.49 25.36
N SER A 38 -21.98 -15.50 24.56
CA SER A 38 -21.11 -15.99 23.50
C SER A 38 -21.64 -15.58 22.14
N TRP A 39 -20.75 -15.10 21.25
CA TRP A 39 -21.05 -14.83 19.87
C TRP A 39 -19.94 -15.43 18.97
N HIS A 40 -20.29 -16.40 18.15
CA HIS A 40 -19.35 -17.18 17.33
C HIS A 40 -18.11 -17.70 18.10
N GLY A 41 -18.29 -18.04 19.39
CA GLY A 41 -17.23 -18.55 20.26
C GLY A 41 -16.34 -17.49 20.88
N PHE A 42 -16.72 -16.23 20.82
CA PHE A 42 -16.06 -15.09 21.44
C PHE A 42 -16.95 -14.46 22.53
N ASP A 43 -16.34 -13.77 23.48
CA ASP A 43 -17.06 -13.12 24.58
C ASP A 43 -17.73 -11.85 24.06
N ARG A 44 -19.05 -11.74 24.31
CA ARG A 44 -19.91 -10.62 23.95
C ARG A 44 -20.46 -9.95 25.19
N TYR A 45 -20.48 -8.62 25.18
CA TYR A 45 -21.09 -7.78 26.20
C TYR A 45 -22.09 -6.83 25.56
N ASP A 46 -23.26 -6.75 26.14
CA ASP A 46 -24.37 -5.93 25.67
C ASP A 46 -24.62 -4.76 26.62
N PHE A 47 -24.90 -3.61 26.04
CA PHE A 47 -25.23 -2.38 26.76
C PHE A 47 -26.47 -1.74 26.13
N PHE A 48 -27.19 -1.03 26.95
CA PHE A 48 -28.21 -0.11 26.51
C PHE A 48 -27.78 1.32 26.83
N MET A 49 -27.61 2.15 25.82
CA MET A 49 -27.29 3.55 25.98
C MET A 49 -28.58 4.35 26.11
N GLN A 50 -28.77 5.01 27.23
CA GLN A 50 -29.95 5.80 27.51
C GLN A 50 -29.92 7.17 26.82
N ASP A 51 -31.03 7.93 26.84
CA ASP A 51 -31.11 9.25 26.19
C ASP A 51 -30.15 10.29 26.78
N ASP A 52 -29.74 10.12 28.04
CA ASP A 52 -28.72 10.91 28.71
C ASP A 52 -27.30 10.43 28.43
N LEU A 53 -27.13 9.47 27.52
CA LEU A 53 -25.88 8.85 27.09
C LEU A 53 -25.22 7.96 28.14
N SER A 54 -25.89 7.68 29.26
CA SER A 54 -25.43 6.67 30.21
C SER A 54 -25.53 5.28 29.62
N LEU A 55 -24.50 4.44 29.81
CA LEU A 55 -24.45 3.06 29.36
C LEU A 55 -24.76 2.12 30.51
N VAL A 56 -25.81 1.35 30.36
CA VAL A 56 -26.25 0.35 31.35
C VAL A 56 -25.98 -1.05 30.77
N PRO A 57 -25.22 -1.91 31.45
CA PRO A 57 -25.04 -3.29 31.05
C PRO A 57 -26.39 -4.00 30.96
N THR A 58 -26.58 -4.83 29.93
CA THR A 58 -27.81 -5.61 29.73
C THR A 58 -27.48 -7.04 29.31
N THR A 59 -28.47 -7.92 29.24
CA THR A 59 -28.26 -9.29 28.75
C THR A 59 -28.36 -9.34 27.23
N ALA A 60 -27.70 -10.32 26.61
CA ALA A 60 -27.84 -10.54 25.17
C ALA A 60 -29.27 -10.82 24.75
N SER A 61 -30.05 -11.60 25.55
CA SER A 61 -31.46 -11.90 25.28
C SER A 61 -32.33 -10.65 25.33
N ALA A 62 -32.08 -9.72 26.24
CA ALA A 62 -32.79 -8.45 26.31
C ALA A 62 -32.42 -7.53 25.14
N SER A 63 -31.20 -7.64 24.64
CA SER A 63 -30.68 -6.84 23.56
C SER A 63 -31.09 -7.32 22.14
N GLU A 64 -31.43 -8.61 21.97
CA GLU A 64 -31.78 -9.22 20.67
C GLU A 64 -33.18 -8.91 20.17
N GLY A 65 -33.99 -8.24 20.99
CA GLY A 65 -35.44 -8.23 20.84
C GLY A 65 -36.00 -7.49 19.64
N ASN A 66 -35.31 -6.66 18.89
CA ASN A 66 -36.02 -5.86 17.92
C ASN A 66 -35.22 -5.21 16.81
N GLY A 67 -34.40 -5.89 16.05
CA GLY A 67 -33.88 -5.36 14.76
C GLY A 67 -34.06 -3.84 14.63
N PHE A 68 -33.95 -3.16 13.58
CA PHE A 68 -34.06 -1.72 13.34
C PHE A 68 -35.12 -0.88 14.09
N LYS A 69 -35.94 -1.46 14.94
CA LYS A 69 -36.98 -0.71 15.64
C LYS A 69 -36.43 -0.13 16.93
N HIS A 70 -36.14 1.18 16.88
CA HIS A 70 -36.10 1.95 18.12
C HIS A 70 -37.41 1.71 18.87
N GLN A 71 -37.31 1.27 20.10
CA GLN A 71 -38.44 1.41 20.98
C GLN A 71 -38.58 2.91 21.31
N ASP A 72 -39.44 3.59 20.57
CA ASP A 72 -39.97 4.94 20.87
C ASP A 72 -38.96 5.99 21.38
N GLY A 73 -37.80 6.14 20.71
CA GLY A 73 -36.85 7.20 20.97
C GLY A 73 -36.05 7.07 22.28
N LYS A 74 -36.06 5.93 22.94
CA LYS A 74 -35.44 5.75 24.25
C LYS A 74 -34.17 4.93 24.20
N GLY A 75 -33.11 5.57 23.75
CA GLY A 75 -31.76 5.00 23.85
C GLY A 75 -31.34 4.14 22.64
N ARG A 76 -30.19 3.48 22.74
CA ARG A 76 -29.58 2.67 21.67
C ARG A 76 -29.01 1.37 22.23
N ARG A 77 -29.18 0.30 21.47
CA ARG A 77 -28.49 -0.96 21.68
C ARG A 77 -27.03 -0.80 21.29
N CYS A 78 -26.12 -1.22 22.18
CA CYS A 78 -24.69 -1.25 21.94
C CYS A 78 -24.13 -2.63 22.26
N ILE A 79 -23.23 -3.13 21.43
CA ILE A 79 -22.61 -4.45 21.61
C ILE A 79 -21.11 -4.31 21.42
N VAL A 80 -20.35 -5.01 22.24
CA VAL A 80 -18.93 -5.24 22.01
C VAL A 80 -18.63 -6.73 22.09
N VAL A 81 -17.84 -7.21 21.12
CA VAL A 81 -17.31 -8.57 21.14
C VAL A 81 -15.81 -8.48 21.25
N VAL A 82 -15.24 -9.23 22.16
CA VAL A 82 -13.78 -9.19 22.43
C VAL A 82 -13.08 -10.45 21.90
N PRO A 83 -11.88 -10.30 21.36
CA PRO A 83 -11.08 -11.43 20.90
C PRO A 83 -10.57 -12.23 22.09
N LYS A 84 -10.20 -13.50 21.87
CA LYS A 84 -9.56 -14.34 22.90
C LYS A 84 -8.19 -13.79 23.33
N THR A 85 -7.48 -13.17 22.40
CA THR A 85 -6.20 -12.51 22.62
C THR A 85 -6.20 -11.19 21.85
N PRO A 86 -6.28 -10.04 22.52
CA PRO A 86 -6.24 -8.75 21.86
C PRO A 86 -4.92 -8.53 21.13
N ALA A 87 -4.96 -7.95 19.93
CA ALA A 87 -3.78 -7.52 19.21
C ALA A 87 -3.22 -6.24 19.83
N VAL A 88 -1.93 -5.97 19.62
CA VAL A 88 -1.24 -4.79 20.13
C VAL A 88 -1.95 -3.51 19.66
N GLY A 89 -2.20 -2.59 20.59
CA GLY A 89 -2.90 -1.34 20.32
C GLY A 89 -4.42 -1.44 20.34
N ASN A 90 -4.97 -2.59 20.78
CA ASN A 90 -6.41 -2.83 20.96
C ASN A 90 -7.23 -2.41 19.74
N PRO A 91 -6.91 -2.90 18.52
CA PRO A 91 -7.63 -2.53 17.32
C PRO A 91 -9.07 -3.03 17.38
N TRP A 92 -9.97 -2.32 16.69
CA TRP A 92 -11.37 -2.70 16.62
C TRP A 92 -12.01 -2.27 15.32
N SER A 93 -13.06 -3.00 14.93
CA SER A 93 -13.94 -2.62 13.83
C SER A 93 -15.27 -2.13 14.35
N TRP A 94 -15.85 -1.15 13.66
CA TRP A 94 -17.10 -0.52 14.02
C TRP A 94 -18.18 -0.83 13.00
N GLN A 95 -19.18 -1.59 13.42
CA GLN A 95 -20.33 -1.94 12.60
C GLN A 95 -21.55 -1.07 12.97
N GLY A 96 -22.15 -0.42 11.98
CA GLY A 96 -23.21 0.56 12.20
C GLY A 96 -24.64 0.05 12.02
N CYS A 97 -24.82 -1.07 11.32
CA CYS A 97 -26.13 -1.63 10.99
C CYS A 97 -26.05 -3.15 10.87
N TYR A 98 -27.23 -3.78 10.89
CA TYR A 98 -27.39 -5.20 10.56
C TYR A 98 -26.55 -6.15 11.39
N TRP A 99 -26.64 -6.01 12.71
CA TRP A 99 -25.95 -6.91 13.62
C TRP A 99 -26.13 -8.37 13.23
N ASP A 100 -25.03 -9.12 13.22
CA ASP A 100 -24.99 -10.57 12.91
C ASP A 100 -25.45 -10.97 11.49
N HIS A 101 -25.48 -10.01 10.56
CA HIS A 101 -25.79 -10.32 9.17
C HIS A 101 -24.51 -10.57 8.37
N GLN A 102 -24.28 -11.82 7.99
CA GLN A 102 -23.09 -12.25 7.21
C GLN A 102 -21.75 -11.76 7.79
N PRO A 103 -21.44 -12.11 9.06
CA PRO A 103 -20.33 -11.53 9.82
C PRO A 103 -19.00 -12.23 9.59
N GLN A 104 -18.75 -12.77 8.38
CA GLN A 104 -17.53 -13.53 8.10
C GLN A 104 -16.27 -12.70 8.33
N ALA A 105 -16.27 -11.42 7.92
CA ALA A 105 -15.15 -10.52 8.08
C ALA A 105 -14.89 -10.21 9.57
N GLU A 106 -15.96 -9.94 10.34
CA GLU A 106 -15.87 -9.64 11.77
C GLU A 106 -15.37 -10.85 12.57
N VAL A 107 -15.87 -12.04 12.25
CA VAL A 107 -15.39 -13.28 12.89
C VAL A 107 -13.91 -13.51 12.58
N GLU A 108 -13.45 -13.24 11.37
CA GLU A 108 -12.05 -13.34 11.01
C GLU A 108 -11.19 -12.29 11.74
N LEU A 109 -11.68 -11.07 11.89
CA LEU A 109 -11.01 -10.02 12.64
C LEU A 109 -10.86 -10.35 14.13
N LEU A 110 -11.88 -10.95 14.76
CA LEU A 110 -11.79 -11.45 16.13
C LEU A 110 -10.69 -12.50 16.32
N LYS A 111 -10.51 -13.41 15.35
CA LYS A 111 -9.39 -14.38 15.36
C LYS A 111 -8.03 -13.70 15.29
N ARG A 112 -7.96 -12.51 14.67
CA ARG A 112 -6.74 -11.70 14.54
C ARG A 112 -6.54 -10.70 15.68
N GLY A 113 -7.38 -10.76 16.71
CA GLY A 113 -7.24 -9.95 17.91
C GLY A 113 -7.92 -8.58 17.88
N PHE A 114 -8.84 -8.34 16.94
CA PHE A 114 -9.66 -7.13 16.89
C PHE A 114 -10.90 -7.28 17.77
N CYS A 115 -11.29 -6.21 18.45
CA CYS A 115 -12.65 -6.11 19.02
C CYS A 115 -13.64 -5.72 17.92
N ILE A 116 -14.92 -6.07 18.12
CA ILE A 116 -16.02 -5.61 17.28
C ILE A 116 -16.92 -4.71 18.12
N GLY A 117 -17.16 -3.49 17.67
CA GLY A 117 -18.08 -2.54 18.27
C GLY A 117 -19.31 -2.34 17.39
N TYR A 118 -20.49 -2.30 17.98
CA TYR A 118 -21.75 -2.03 17.31
C TYR A 118 -22.57 -1.04 18.11
N VAL A 119 -23.15 -0.08 17.44
CA VAL A 119 -24.20 0.78 17.97
C VAL A 119 -25.35 0.84 16.99
N GLU A 120 -26.56 0.69 17.50
CA GLU A 120 -27.75 0.71 16.66
C GLU A 120 -27.95 2.06 15.99
N ALA A 121 -28.37 2.01 14.73
CA ALA A 121 -28.69 3.18 13.94
C ALA A 121 -30.01 3.84 14.38
N ASN A 122 -30.18 5.13 14.14
CA ASN A 122 -31.44 5.81 14.33
C ASN A 122 -32.39 5.67 13.12
N GLU A 123 -33.66 6.07 13.28
CA GLU A 123 -34.67 6.00 12.20
C GLU A 123 -34.29 6.88 10.99
N GLN A 124 -33.61 8.00 11.20
CA GLN A 124 -33.16 8.90 10.14
C GLN A 124 -31.95 8.37 9.39
N LEU A 125 -31.43 7.22 9.82
CA LEU A 125 -30.27 6.61 9.21
C LEU A 125 -29.05 7.57 9.15
N ARG A 126 -28.80 8.28 10.25
CA ARG A 126 -27.65 9.19 10.38
C ARG A 126 -26.94 9.03 11.71
N PRO A 127 -25.61 9.10 11.73
CA PRO A 127 -24.86 9.15 12.97
C PRO A 127 -25.29 10.36 13.82
N ASP A 128 -25.45 10.13 15.10
CA ASP A 128 -25.90 11.13 16.07
C ASP A 128 -25.02 11.10 17.33
N LYS A 129 -25.46 11.80 18.39
CA LYS A 129 -24.75 11.88 19.67
C LYS A 129 -24.47 10.51 20.32
N PHE A 130 -25.25 9.48 20.01
CA PHE A 130 -25.03 8.13 20.54
C PHE A 130 -23.81 7.47 19.92
N TRP A 131 -23.50 7.76 18.65
CA TRP A 131 -22.28 7.30 18.01
C TRP A 131 -21.04 7.91 18.65
N ASP A 132 -21.05 9.22 18.89
CA ASP A 132 -19.94 9.91 19.53
C ASP A 132 -19.71 9.41 20.98
N ALA A 133 -20.81 9.18 21.73
CA ALA A 133 -20.74 8.62 23.06
C ALA A 133 -20.20 7.18 23.08
N TRP A 134 -20.62 6.36 22.13
CA TRP A 134 -20.10 5.00 21.97
C TRP A 134 -18.61 4.98 21.63
N TYR A 135 -18.19 5.83 20.70
CA TYR A 135 -16.79 6.01 20.39
C TYR A 135 -15.99 6.40 21.62
N ALA A 136 -16.45 7.41 22.38
CA ALA A 136 -15.79 7.86 23.60
C ALA A 136 -15.70 6.75 24.67
N PHE A 137 -16.78 5.99 24.84
CA PHE A 137 -16.80 4.86 25.76
C PHE A 137 -15.75 3.80 25.42
N LEU A 138 -15.69 3.38 24.16
CA LEU A 138 -14.75 2.36 23.73
C LEU A 138 -13.29 2.84 23.78
N THR A 139 -13.03 4.08 23.35
CA THR A 139 -11.66 4.58 23.22
C THR A 139 -11.10 5.17 24.51
N GLN A 140 -11.91 5.91 25.29
CA GLN A 140 -11.42 6.61 26.48
C GLN A 140 -11.52 5.75 27.73
N LYS A 141 -12.58 4.95 27.86
CA LYS A 141 -12.79 4.10 29.05
C LYS A 141 -12.13 2.73 28.90
N HIS A 142 -12.26 2.10 27.72
CA HIS A 142 -11.74 0.74 27.51
C HIS A 142 -10.43 0.70 26.73
N HIS A 143 -9.88 1.83 26.37
CA HIS A 143 -8.57 1.97 25.70
C HIS A 143 -8.46 1.23 24.39
N LEU A 144 -9.58 1.12 23.66
CA LEU A 144 -9.53 0.66 22.26
C LEU A 144 -8.86 1.74 21.38
N SER A 145 -8.30 1.31 20.24
CA SER A 145 -7.63 2.23 19.32
C SER A 145 -8.49 3.47 19.00
N PRO A 146 -7.93 4.69 19.05
CA PRO A 146 -8.69 5.90 18.68
C PRO A 146 -9.03 5.96 17.17
N ARG A 147 -8.54 5.03 16.38
CA ARG A 147 -8.82 4.94 14.94
C ARG A 147 -9.41 3.58 14.59
N PRO A 148 -10.73 3.38 14.75
CA PRO A 148 -11.41 2.16 14.31
C PRO A 148 -11.36 1.96 12.80
N ALA A 149 -11.49 0.70 12.40
CA ALA A 149 -11.87 0.32 11.05
C ALA A 149 -13.40 0.28 10.94
N PHE A 150 -13.99 0.93 9.96
CA PHE A 150 -15.43 0.83 9.74
C PHE A 150 -15.77 -0.38 8.88
N VAL A 151 -16.85 -1.06 9.27
CA VAL A 151 -17.48 -2.13 8.50
C VAL A 151 -18.93 -1.74 8.25
N GLY A 152 -19.29 -1.53 6.99
CA GLY A 152 -20.63 -1.09 6.65
C GLY A 152 -21.18 -1.78 5.43
N MET A 153 -22.35 -2.44 5.55
CA MET A 153 -23.06 -3.01 4.42
C MET A 153 -24.33 -2.22 4.13
N SER A 154 -24.66 -2.01 2.86
CA SER A 154 -25.88 -1.30 2.42
C SER A 154 -25.99 0.08 3.12
N ARG A 155 -27.07 0.31 3.85
CA ARG A 155 -27.26 1.53 4.67
C ARG A 155 -26.20 1.66 5.76
N GLY A 156 -25.66 0.56 6.29
CA GLY A 156 -24.55 0.60 7.24
C GLY A 156 -23.30 1.24 6.63
N GLY A 157 -23.08 1.10 5.33
CA GLY A 157 -22.05 1.82 4.59
C GLY A 157 -22.29 3.34 4.58
N GLU A 158 -23.54 3.77 4.35
CA GLU A 158 -23.90 5.19 4.43
C GLU A 158 -23.63 5.79 5.81
N PHE A 159 -23.97 5.06 6.89
CA PHE A 159 -23.66 5.49 8.26
C PHE A 159 -22.17 5.62 8.51
N ALA A 160 -21.41 4.57 8.18
CA ALA A 160 -19.98 4.54 8.35
C ALA A 160 -19.33 5.74 7.66
N TYR A 161 -19.64 5.96 6.41
CA TYR A 161 -19.13 7.11 5.65
C TYR A 161 -19.56 8.45 6.23
N THR A 162 -20.83 8.62 6.62
CA THR A 162 -21.32 9.90 7.14
C THR A 162 -20.59 10.28 8.44
N TRP A 163 -20.34 9.33 9.34
CA TRP A 163 -19.54 9.63 10.53
C TRP A 163 -18.07 9.87 10.20
N ALA A 164 -17.51 9.05 9.31
CA ALA A 164 -16.10 9.12 8.92
C ALA A 164 -15.73 10.45 8.25
N VAL A 165 -16.55 10.96 7.32
CA VAL A 165 -16.28 12.26 6.67
C VAL A 165 -16.40 13.45 7.61
N ARG A 166 -17.09 13.29 8.76
CA ARG A 166 -17.16 14.29 9.83
C ARG A 166 -15.97 14.19 10.79
N ASN A 167 -15.32 13.03 10.88
CA ASN A 167 -14.24 12.71 11.81
C ASN A 167 -13.07 11.98 11.09
N PRO A 168 -12.50 12.52 10.01
CA PRO A 168 -11.57 11.79 9.16
C PRO A 168 -10.25 11.43 9.87
N ASP A 169 -9.86 12.17 10.89
CA ASP A 169 -8.69 11.93 11.73
C ASP A 169 -8.86 10.72 12.68
N LYS A 170 -10.12 10.31 12.93
CA LYS A 170 -10.47 9.21 13.83
C LYS A 170 -10.77 7.89 13.11
N VAL A 171 -10.38 7.75 11.85
CA VAL A 171 -10.69 6.56 11.04
C VAL A 171 -9.40 5.92 10.55
N SER A 172 -9.26 4.60 10.69
CA SER A 172 -8.12 3.87 10.11
C SER A 172 -8.39 3.48 8.65
N CYS A 173 -9.55 2.92 8.38
CA CYS A 173 -10.00 2.51 7.05
C CYS A 173 -11.51 2.31 7.02
N ILE A 174 -12.07 2.16 5.81
CA ILE A 174 -13.49 1.83 5.63
C ILE A 174 -13.59 0.63 4.68
N TYR A 175 -14.15 -0.47 5.17
CA TYR A 175 -14.69 -1.53 4.34
C TYR A 175 -16.19 -1.33 4.18
N ALA A 176 -16.68 -1.27 2.94
CA ALA A 176 -18.07 -1.05 2.64
C ALA A 176 -18.58 -2.05 1.59
N ASP A 177 -19.67 -2.74 1.91
CA ASP A 177 -20.26 -3.77 1.05
C ASP A 177 -21.58 -3.28 0.47
N ASN A 178 -21.67 -3.19 -0.87
CA ASN A 178 -22.80 -2.61 -1.57
C ASN A 178 -23.31 -1.32 -0.86
N PRO A 179 -22.42 -0.33 -0.58
CA PRO A 179 -22.72 0.77 0.32
C PRO A 179 -23.72 1.75 -0.29
N GLY A 180 -24.71 2.15 0.49
CA GLY A 180 -25.45 3.37 0.23
C GLY A 180 -24.57 4.60 0.40
N GLY A 181 -24.97 5.72 -0.17
CA GLY A 181 -24.27 6.99 -0.06
C GLY A 181 -25.24 8.17 -0.07
N ASN A 182 -24.75 9.33 0.36
CA ASN A 182 -25.49 10.59 0.34
C ASN A 182 -24.59 11.74 -0.09
N TRP A 183 -25.16 12.89 -0.37
CA TRP A 183 -24.42 14.07 -0.86
C TRP A 183 -23.37 14.58 0.12
N GLU A 184 -23.63 14.51 1.44
CA GLU A 184 -22.64 14.94 2.44
C GLU A 184 -21.35 14.11 2.36
N VAL A 185 -21.46 12.82 2.06
CA VAL A 185 -20.30 11.95 1.90
C VAL A 185 -19.45 12.40 0.70
N PHE A 186 -20.08 12.65 -0.45
CA PHE A 186 -19.37 13.10 -1.63
C PHE A 186 -18.73 14.49 -1.44
N ASP A 187 -19.45 15.44 -0.84
CA ASP A 187 -18.96 16.81 -0.61
C ASP A 187 -17.71 16.84 0.30
N LYS A 188 -17.61 15.91 1.26
CA LYS A 188 -16.54 15.87 2.26
C LYS A 188 -15.52 14.75 2.03
N LEU A 189 -15.63 14.02 0.93
CA LEU A 189 -14.79 12.85 0.64
C LEU A 189 -13.29 13.18 0.59
N SER A 190 -12.93 14.38 0.15
CA SER A 190 -11.55 14.87 0.14
C SER A 190 -10.90 14.89 1.52
N GLY A 191 -11.69 15.06 2.60
CA GLY A 191 -11.19 15.00 3.97
C GLY A 191 -10.64 13.62 4.35
N LEU A 192 -11.29 12.54 3.90
CA LEU A 192 -10.77 11.18 4.09
C LEU A 192 -9.47 10.96 3.29
N ALA A 193 -9.40 11.44 2.05
CA ALA A 193 -8.20 11.34 1.23
C ALA A 193 -7.01 12.11 1.85
N THR A 194 -7.24 13.32 2.36
CA THR A 194 -6.23 14.14 3.05
C THR A 194 -5.71 13.46 4.32
N ASN A 195 -6.58 12.72 5.03
CA ASN A 195 -6.19 11.93 6.20
C ASN A 195 -5.69 10.51 5.84
N ASP A 196 -5.52 10.25 4.54
CA ASP A 196 -5.01 8.99 3.99
C ASP A 196 -5.78 7.76 4.51
N VAL A 197 -7.11 7.85 4.54
CA VAL A 197 -8.00 6.76 4.96
C VAL A 197 -8.22 5.81 3.78
N PRO A 198 -7.73 4.58 3.82
CA PRO A 198 -7.94 3.65 2.72
C PRO A 198 -9.39 3.11 2.69
N LEU A 199 -9.91 2.90 1.49
CA LEU A 199 -11.26 2.42 1.24
C LEU A 199 -11.23 1.07 0.51
N LEU A 200 -12.09 0.13 0.93
CA LEU A 200 -12.39 -1.11 0.23
C LEU A 200 -13.89 -1.22 0.01
N HIS A 201 -14.32 -1.29 -1.24
CA HIS A 201 -15.70 -1.63 -1.58
C HIS A 201 -15.79 -3.07 -2.10
N VAL A 202 -16.82 -3.78 -1.69
CA VAL A 202 -17.24 -5.06 -2.27
C VAL A 202 -18.65 -4.87 -2.81
N CYS A 203 -18.90 -5.13 -4.08
CA CYS A 203 -20.18 -4.82 -4.71
C CYS A 203 -20.56 -5.87 -5.76
N GLY A 204 -21.85 -6.20 -5.87
CA GLY A 204 -22.34 -7.06 -6.94
C GLY A 204 -22.37 -6.35 -8.29
N SER A 205 -22.03 -7.04 -9.38
CA SER A 205 -22.04 -6.45 -10.74
C SER A 205 -23.43 -6.07 -11.22
N PHE A 206 -24.48 -6.68 -10.67
CA PHE A 206 -25.88 -6.36 -10.96
C PHE A 206 -26.52 -5.45 -9.92
N ASP A 207 -25.77 -5.01 -8.90
CA ASP A 207 -26.30 -4.06 -7.93
C ASP A 207 -26.32 -2.64 -8.54
N PRO A 208 -27.47 -1.96 -8.58
CA PRO A 208 -27.55 -0.57 -9.04
C PRO A 208 -26.65 0.39 -8.26
N ILE A 209 -26.30 0.06 -7.03
CA ILE A 209 -25.41 0.86 -6.16
C ILE A 209 -23.99 0.90 -6.73
N LEU A 210 -23.54 -0.13 -7.44
CA LEU A 210 -22.24 -0.13 -8.10
C LEU A 210 -22.06 1.10 -9.00
N GLY A 211 -23.01 1.33 -9.91
CA GLY A 211 -22.98 2.48 -10.81
C GLY A 211 -23.37 3.81 -10.17
N LYS A 212 -24.19 3.81 -9.12
CA LYS A 212 -24.70 5.04 -8.49
C LYS A 212 -23.75 5.63 -7.44
N PHE A 213 -23.04 4.78 -6.71
CA PHE A 213 -22.22 5.23 -5.58
C PHE A 213 -20.78 4.69 -5.65
N THR A 214 -20.58 3.39 -5.84
CA THR A 214 -19.26 2.78 -5.74
C THR A 214 -18.29 3.28 -6.80
N LEU A 215 -18.64 3.23 -8.09
CA LEU A 215 -17.77 3.68 -9.16
C LEU A 215 -17.56 5.21 -9.18
N PRO A 216 -18.59 6.06 -9.01
CA PRO A 216 -18.39 7.50 -8.86
C PRO A 216 -17.50 7.87 -7.67
N MET A 217 -17.66 7.17 -6.53
CA MET A 217 -16.81 7.37 -5.36
C MET A 217 -15.37 6.94 -5.63
N GLU A 218 -15.15 5.83 -6.33
CA GLU A 218 -13.82 5.39 -6.76
C GLU A 218 -13.13 6.46 -7.58
N ASP A 219 -13.80 6.97 -8.61
CA ASP A 219 -13.24 7.98 -9.51
C ASP A 219 -12.89 9.27 -8.75
N MET A 220 -13.81 9.74 -7.92
CA MET A 220 -13.65 10.98 -7.16
C MET A 220 -12.57 10.84 -6.07
N TYR A 221 -12.55 9.72 -5.36
CA TYR A 221 -11.57 9.47 -4.30
C TYR A 221 -10.15 9.39 -4.85
N ARG A 222 -9.98 8.76 -6.01
CA ARG A 222 -8.69 8.73 -6.72
C ARG A 222 -8.24 10.11 -7.19
N GLN A 223 -9.17 10.96 -7.66
CA GLN A 223 -8.86 12.35 -8.04
C GLN A 223 -8.36 13.17 -6.85
N PHE A 224 -8.86 12.91 -5.64
CA PHE A 224 -8.35 13.51 -4.40
C PHE A 224 -7.05 12.88 -3.89
N GLY A 225 -6.45 11.93 -4.62
CA GLY A 225 -5.25 11.20 -4.19
C GLY A 225 -5.51 10.09 -3.17
N GLY A 226 -6.78 9.78 -2.91
CA GLY A 226 -7.16 8.74 -1.95
C GLY A 226 -6.96 7.31 -2.48
N ARG A 227 -6.77 6.38 -1.58
CA ARG A 227 -6.56 4.94 -1.85
C ARG A 227 -7.88 4.19 -1.77
N ILE A 228 -8.35 3.65 -2.88
CA ILE A 228 -9.58 2.84 -2.91
C ILE A 228 -9.39 1.60 -3.79
N SER A 229 -9.88 0.47 -3.31
CA SER A 229 -10.04 -0.77 -4.07
C SER A 229 -11.51 -1.15 -4.17
N VAL A 230 -11.90 -1.69 -5.31
CA VAL A 230 -13.26 -2.17 -5.54
C VAL A 230 -13.21 -3.62 -6.00
N MET A 231 -13.89 -4.48 -5.25
CA MET A 231 -14.10 -5.89 -5.60
C MET A 231 -15.52 -6.05 -6.14
N ILE A 232 -15.63 -6.45 -7.40
CA ILE A 232 -16.93 -6.65 -8.05
C ILE A 232 -17.22 -8.14 -8.12
N LYS A 233 -18.27 -8.57 -7.40
CA LYS A 233 -18.79 -9.94 -7.44
C LYS A 233 -19.60 -10.14 -8.71
N GLU A 234 -19.01 -10.81 -9.69
CA GLU A 234 -19.63 -11.00 -10.99
C GLU A 234 -20.89 -11.86 -10.92
N GLY A 235 -21.94 -11.38 -11.59
CA GLY A 235 -23.25 -12.06 -11.61
C GLY A 235 -24.04 -11.97 -10.29
N ARG A 236 -23.62 -11.13 -9.35
CA ARG A 236 -24.33 -10.93 -8.07
C ARG A 236 -25.01 -9.56 -8.04
N GLY A 237 -26.16 -9.51 -7.32
CA GLY A 237 -26.87 -8.26 -7.04
C GLY A 237 -26.46 -7.69 -5.69
N HIS A 238 -27.45 -7.11 -4.98
CA HIS A 238 -27.24 -6.52 -3.65
C HIS A 238 -26.85 -7.57 -2.59
N HIS A 239 -27.27 -8.79 -2.75
CA HIS A 239 -26.94 -9.92 -1.88
C HIS A 239 -26.24 -11.04 -2.66
N PRO A 240 -25.46 -11.90 -1.98
CA PRO A 240 -25.05 -11.84 -0.58
C PRO A 240 -24.04 -10.73 -0.34
N HIS A 241 -23.99 -10.22 0.89
CA HIS A 241 -22.91 -9.32 1.36
C HIS A 241 -21.64 -10.11 1.69
N SER A 242 -20.53 -9.39 1.94
CA SER A 242 -19.22 -9.96 2.26
C SER A 242 -18.65 -10.84 1.14
N LEU A 243 -17.54 -11.49 1.42
CA LEU A 243 -16.96 -12.57 0.64
C LEU A 243 -17.09 -13.88 1.42
N ARG A 244 -17.17 -15.00 0.73
CA ARG A 244 -17.14 -16.32 1.39
C ARG A 244 -15.79 -16.58 2.05
N ASP A 245 -14.71 -16.24 1.37
CA ASP A 245 -13.40 -16.13 1.98
C ASP A 245 -13.24 -14.70 2.52
N PRO A 246 -13.33 -14.49 3.83
CA PRO A 246 -13.22 -13.16 4.43
C PRO A 246 -11.78 -12.62 4.48
N LYS A 247 -10.78 -13.45 4.18
CA LYS A 247 -9.37 -13.07 4.34
C LYS A 247 -8.98 -11.80 3.60
N PRO A 248 -9.35 -11.58 2.32
CA PRO A 248 -8.99 -10.35 1.63
C PRO A 248 -9.51 -9.09 2.34
N ILE A 249 -10.71 -9.15 2.94
CA ILE A 249 -11.29 -8.04 3.69
C ILE A 249 -10.54 -7.85 5.01
N ALA A 250 -10.31 -8.94 5.73
CA ALA A 250 -9.59 -8.88 7.01
C ALA A 250 -8.13 -8.48 6.83
N ASP A 251 -7.46 -8.90 5.75
CA ASP A 251 -6.11 -8.49 5.39
C ASP A 251 -6.05 -6.97 5.12
N PHE A 252 -7.01 -6.46 4.35
CA PHE A 252 -7.14 -5.02 4.13
C PHE A 252 -7.26 -4.23 5.43
N ILE A 253 -8.16 -4.64 6.33
CA ILE A 253 -8.40 -3.97 7.60
C ILE A 253 -7.17 -4.05 8.51
N GLU A 254 -6.60 -5.25 8.68
CA GLU A 254 -5.43 -5.47 9.53
C GLU A 254 -4.23 -4.63 9.09
N GLN A 255 -3.95 -4.59 7.79
CA GLN A 255 -2.86 -3.80 7.25
C GLN A 255 -3.08 -2.30 7.41
N SER A 256 -4.29 -1.83 7.11
CA SER A 256 -4.64 -0.41 7.26
C SER A 256 -4.49 0.11 8.69
N VAL A 257 -4.73 -0.75 9.68
CA VAL A 257 -4.53 -0.41 11.10
C VAL A 257 -3.05 -0.44 11.51
N ARG A 258 -2.26 -1.33 10.90
CA ARG A 258 -0.84 -1.50 11.23
C ARG A 258 0.09 -0.57 10.47
N GLU A 259 -0.38 0.06 9.40
CA GLU A 259 0.44 0.98 8.62
C GLU A 259 0.90 2.16 9.48
N THR A 260 2.14 2.10 9.94
CA THR A 260 2.85 3.29 10.40
C THR A 260 3.26 4.07 9.16
N LYS A 261 2.72 5.27 8.99
CA LYS A 261 3.16 6.17 7.92
C LYS A 261 4.65 6.45 8.13
N THR A 262 5.51 5.84 7.31
CA THR A 262 6.87 6.32 7.18
C THR A 262 6.82 7.44 6.14
N PRO A 263 7.04 8.71 6.52
CA PRO A 263 7.08 9.75 5.52
C PRO A 263 8.21 9.42 4.54
N PRO A 264 8.00 9.64 3.23
CA PRO A 264 9.10 9.57 2.27
C PRO A 264 10.17 10.58 2.67
N PRO A 265 11.40 10.46 2.13
CA PRO A 265 12.43 11.48 2.32
C PRO A 265 11.82 12.87 2.08
N GLU A 266 12.08 13.81 2.97
CA GLU A 266 11.48 15.15 2.89
C GLU A 266 11.85 15.82 1.56
N PHE A 267 10.86 16.01 0.69
CA PHE A 267 10.97 16.82 -0.52
C PHE A 267 10.68 18.29 -0.18
N VAL A 268 11.40 18.84 0.78
CA VAL A 268 11.16 20.19 1.30
C VAL A 268 11.37 21.24 0.20
N GLY A 269 10.35 22.05 -0.02
CA GLY A 269 10.37 23.14 -1.00
C GLY A 269 9.98 22.75 -2.42
N GLU A 270 9.72 21.48 -2.70
CA GLU A 270 9.35 20.97 -4.02
C GLU A 270 7.83 20.95 -4.23
N LYS A 271 7.41 21.29 -5.48
CA LYS A 271 6.03 21.06 -5.90
C LYS A 271 5.91 19.62 -6.37
N PHE A 272 5.15 18.81 -5.64
CA PHE A 272 4.80 17.46 -6.05
C PHE A 272 3.33 17.16 -5.80
N THR A 273 2.79 16.21 -6.53
CA THR A 273 1.43 15.70 -6.35
C THR A 273 1.52 14.29 -5.76
N HIS A 274 0.92 14.09 -4.59
CA HIS A 274 0.78 12.78 -3.99
C HIS A 274 -0.34 12.01 -4.68
N THR A 275 -0.05 10.80 -5.15
CA THR A 275 -1.02 9.89 -5.73
C THR A 275 -0.67 8.46 -5.35
N SER A 276 -1.67 7.58 -5.28
CA SER A 276 -1.40 6.18 -5.02
C SER A 276 -0.99 5.43 -6.28
N TYR A 277 -0.02 4.52 -6.13
CA TYR A 277 0.30 3.54 -7.16
C TYR A 277 -0.57 2.30 -6.96
N TYR A 278 -1.34 1.95 -7.98
CA TYR A 278 -2.24 0.80 -7.96
C TYR A 278 -1.75 -0.26 -8.94
N GLY A 279 -1.80 -1.51 -8.51
CA GLY A 279 -1.63 -2.65 -9.39
C GLY A 279 -2.67 -2.70 -10.53
N ALA A 280 -2.53 -3.61 -11.45
CA ALA A 280 -3.54 -3.87 -12.48
C ALA A 280 -4.81 -4.44 -11.87
N ALA A 281 -5.96 -4.18 -12.50
CA ALA A 281 -7.16 -4.91 -12.18
C ALA A 281 -6.93 -6.41 -12.44
N SER A 282 -7.27 -7.22 -11.46
CA SER A 282 -7.15 -8.68 -11.56
C SER A 282 -8.52 -9.33 -11.35
N ARG A 283 -8.62 -10.58 -11.76
CA ARG A 283 -9.83 -11.38 -11.58
C ARG A 283 -9.44 -12.66 -10.88
N TYR A 284 -10.16 -13.00 -9.82
CA TYR A 284 -9.98 -14.26 -9.10
C TYR A 284 -11.34 -14.90 -8.80
N GLN A 285 -11.30 -16.18 -8.47
CA GLN A 285 -12.50 -16.93 -8.11
C GLN A 285 -12.66 -16.93 -6.59
N ASP A 286 -13.79 -16.40 -6.12
CA ASP A 286 -14.16 -16.43 -4.72
C ASP A 286 -14.77 -17.80 -4.40
N PHE A 287 -14.01 -18.65 -3.79
CA PHE A 287 -14.32 -20.04 -3.54
C PHE A 287 -14.34 -20.93 -4.80
N PRO A 288 -13.36 -21.82 -4.99
CA PRO A 288 -13.22 -22.66 -6.21
C PRO A 288 -14.43 -23.55 -6.53
N SER A 289 -15.25 -23.90 -5.52
CA SER A 289 -16.46 -24.71 -5.67
C SER A 289 -17.67 -23.93 -6.22
N GLU A 290 -17.61 -22.60 -6.24
CA GLU A 290 -18.68 -21.75 -6.76
C GLU A 290 -18.17 -20.95 -7.96
N GLN A 291 -18.93 -20.86 -8.99
CA GLN A 291 -18.60 -20.11 -10.21
C GLN A 291 -18.76 -18.58 -10.04
N THR A 292 -18.47 -18.05 -8.85
CA THR A 292 -18.49 -16.61 -8.61
C THR A 292 -17.08 -16.06 -8.79
N TYR A 293 -16.93 -15.17 -9.75
CA TYR A 293 -15.68 -14.47 -9.99
C TYR A 293 -15.70 -13.08 -9.35
N ILE A 294 -14.57 -12.69 -8.81
CA ILE A 294 -14.34 -11.35 -8.30
C ILE A 294 -13.46 -10.59 -9.28
N THR A 295 -13.95 -9.47 -9.78
CA THR A 295 -13.14 -8.53 -10.54
C THR A 295 -12.61 -7.47 -9.56
N LEU A 296 -11.30 -7.45 -9.37
CA LEU A 296 -10.64 -6.47 -8.52
C LEU A 296 -10.24 -5.23 -9.35
N ARG A 297 -10.74 -4.07 -8.96
CA ARG A 297 -10.32 -2.75 -9.47
C ARG A 297 -9.43 -2.08 -8.43
N GLY A 298 -8.17 -1.90 -8.77
CA GLY A 298 -7.13 -1.51 -7.83
C GLY A 298 -6.49 -2.73 -7.15
N PRO A 299 -5.39 -2.55 -6.45
CA PRO A 299 -4.70 -3.65 -5.78
C PRO A 299 -5.50 -4.12 -4.57
N LEU A 300 -5.28 -5.37 -4.16
CA LEU A 300 -5.37 -5.69 -2.76
C LEU A 300 -4.42 -4.74 -2.01
N PHE A 301 -4.82 -4.25 -0.87
CA PHE A 301 -4.13 -3.15 -0.15
C PHE A 301 -2.68 -3.44 0.21
N THR A 302 -2.27 -4.69 0.26
CA THR A 302 -0.87 -5.13 0.36
C THR A 302 0.02 -4.55 -0.73
N GLU A 303 -0.56 -4.19 -1.89
CA GLU A 303 0.15 -3.78 -3.10
C GLU A 303 -0.01 -2.27 -3.40
N CYS A 304 -0.60 -1.51 -2.47
CA CYS A 304 -0.79 -0.07 -2.63
C CYS A 304 0.42 0.68 -2.08
N TYR A 305 1.04 1.49 -2.94
CA TYR A 305 2.22 2.28 -2.63
C TYR A 305 1.97 3.76 -2.92
N ASP A 306 2.53 4.64 -2.10
CA ASP A 306 2.45 6.06 -2.33
C ASP A 306 3.27 6.46 -3.57
N ARG A 307 2.68 7.28 -4.42
CA ARG A 307 3.30 7.80 -5.63
C ARG A 307 3.38 9.31 -5.58
N TYR A 308 4.56 9.84 -5.78
CA TYR A 308 4.84 11.26 -5.83
C TYR A 308 5.22 11.66 -7.25
N GLN A 309 4.71 12.80 -7.71
CA GLN A 309 5.12 13.41 -8.97
C GLN A 309 5.88 14.69 -8.69
N ILE A 310 7.10 14.74 -9.16
CA ILE A 310 8.01 15.86 -8.97
C ILE A 310 8.19 16.56 -10.32
N VAL A 311 8.09 17.87 -10.34
CA VAL A 311 8.41 18.71 -11.51
C VAL A 311 9.76 19.34 -11.27
N LEU A 312 10.76 18.92 -12.02
CA LEU A 312 12.11 19.48 -11.93
C LEU A 312 12.33 20.52 -13.01
N PRO A 313 12.98 21.65 -12.71
CA PRO A 313 13.36 22.62 -13.73
C PRO A 313 14.26 21.94 -14.79
N LYS A 314 14.01 22.22 -16.06
CA LYS A 314 14.73 21.67 -17.23
C LYS A 314 14.58 20.16 -17.45
N VAL A 315 13.65 19.52 -16.77
CA VAL A 315 13.21 18.16 -17.07
C VAL A 315 11.80 18.28 -17.67
N ASP A 316 11.67 17.98 -18.94
CA ASP A 316 10.40 18.09 -19.69
C ASP A 316 9.43 16.94 -19.39
N ALA A 317 9.66 16.27 -18.26
CA ALA A 317 8.89 15.11 -17.83
C ALA A 317 8.54 15.19 -16.34
N PHE A 318 7.47 14.50 -15.96
CA PHE A 318 7.21 14.27 -14.55
C PHE A 318 8.16 13.17 -14.04
N THR A 319 8.94 13.49 -13.03
CA THR A 319 9.65 12.47 -12.26
C THR A 319 8.67 11.85 -11.27
N THR A 320 8.42 10.56 -11.41
CA THR A 320 7.55 9.82 -10.53
C THR A 320 8.37 9.00 -9.56
N VAL A 321 8.13 9.16 -8.26
CA VAL A 321 8.72 8.36 -7.19
C VAL A 321 7.62 7.51 -6.57
N ILE A 322 7.78 6.19 -6.59
CA ILE A 322 6.91 5.24 -5.90
C ILE A 322 7.65 4.82 -4.63
N ALA A 323 7.07 5.10 -3.48
CA ALA A 323 7.70 4.86 -2.19
C ALA A 323 7.32 3.49 -1.62
N PRO A 324 8.29 2.74 -1.06
CA PRO A 324 7.98 1.53 -0.32
C PRO A 324 7.25 1.87 0.99
N LYS A 325 6.48 0.94 1.53
CA LYS A 325 5.80 1.13 2.83
C LYS A 325 6.80 1.31 3.98
N VAL A 326 7.89 0.57 3.92
CA VAL A 326 9.01 0.66 4.86
C VAL A 326 10.30 0.73 4.05
N PRO A 327 10.96 1.89 3.96
CA PRO A 327 12.21 2.01 3.25
C PRO A 327 13.32 1.15 3.85
N ALA A 328 14.11 0.50 3.00
CA ALA A 328 15.31 -0.18 3.44
C ALA A 328 16.40 0.86 3.84
N PRO A 329 17.32 0.50 4.74
CA PRO A 329 18.39 1.39 5.18
C PRO A 329 19.18 1.99 4.00
N GLY A 330 19.41 3.30 4.03
CA GLY A 330 20.11 4.02 2.98
C GLY A 330 19.25 4.41 1.78
N ASN A 331 17.93 4.23 1.86
CA ASN A 331 16.96 4.58 0.82
C ASN A 331 17.39 4.09 -0.59
N PRO A 332 17.62 2.77 -0.77
CA PRO A 332 17.97 2.22 -2.07
C PRO A 332 16.82 2.40 -3.06
N TRP A 333 17.16 2.60 -4.33
CA TRP A 333 16.18 2.86 -5.36
C TRP A 333 16.57 2.31 -6.72
N VAL A 334 15.55 2.08 -7.52
CA VAL A 334 15.64 1.70 -8.92
C VAL A 334 15.33 2.91 -9.77
N PHE A 335 16.24 3.27 -10.66
CA PHE A 335 16.03 4.31 -11.65
C PHE A 335 15.62 3.67 -12.97
N ARG A 336 14.37 3.84 -13.34
CA ARG A 336 13.75 3.17 -14.48
C ARG A 336 13.57 4.14 -15.65
N ALA A 337 14.02 3.71 -16.83
CA ALA A 337 13.93 4.50 -18.06
C ALA A 337 12.50 4.55 -18.65
N ASP A 338 11.73 3.51 -18.43
CA ASP A 338 10.37 3.34 -18.94
C ASP A 338 9.31 3.53 -17.86
N LEU A 339 8.05 3.57 -18.27
CA LEU A 339 6.92 3.65 -17.35
C LEU A 339 6.76 2.36 -16.56
N VAL A 340 6.52 2.49 -15.26
CA VAL A 340 6.15 1.35 -14.43
C VAL A 340 4.70 0.96 -14.74
N SER A 341 4.51 -0.24 -15.26
CA SER A 341 3.19 -0.82 -15.46
C SER A 341 2.57 -1.20 -14.11
N ARG A 342 1.25 -1.11 -14.00
CA ARG A 342 0.53 -1.54 -12.80
C ARG A 342 0.63 -3.04 -12.53
N SER A 343 1.01 -3.83 -13.51
CA SER A 343 1.21 -5.28 -13.43
C SER A 343 2.68 -5.67 -13.27
N ASP A 344 3.58 -4.72 -13.04
CA ASP A 344 5.01 -4.98 -12.89
C ASP A 344 5.31 -5.70 -11.57
N THR A 345 5.42 -7.02 -11.66
CA THR A 345 5.66 -7.91 -10.51
C THR A 345 7.05 -7.72 -9.90
N VAL A 346 8.05 -7.34 -10.69
CA VAL A 346 9.41 -7.04 -10.21
C VAL A 346 9.38 -5.76 -9.40
N ALA A 347 8.78 -4.69 -9.93
CA ALA A 347 8.67 -3.41 -9.21
C ALA A 347 7.91 -3.57 -7.89
N GLN A 348 6.80 -4.30 -7.87
CA GLN A 348 6.04 -4.59 -6.65
C GLN A 348 6.87 -5.35 -5.62
N ALA A 349 7.60 -6.38 -6.04
CA ALA A 349 8.46 -7.16 -5.15
C ALA A 349 9.62 -6.33 -4.57
N LEU A 350 10.19 -5.42 -5.36
CA LEU A 350 11.25 -4.51 -4.89
C LEU A 350 10.71 -3.47 -3.90
N LEU A 351 9.53 -2.91 -4.16
CA LEU A 351 8.83 -2.04 -3.21
C LEU A 351 8.55 -2.76 -1.89
N ALA A 352 8.10 -4.02 -1.94
CA ALA A 352 7.88 -4.83 -0.74
C ALA A 352 9.18 -5.09 0.06
N LYS A 353 10.35 -5.04 -0.61
CA LYS A 353 11.68 -5.16 0.02
C LYS A 353 12.29 -3.81 0.44
N GLY A 354 11.54 -2.72 0.31
CA GLY A 354 11.93 -1.40 0.79
C GLY A 354 12.71 -0.54 -0.22
N LEU A 355 12.72 -0.89 -1.51
CA LEU A 355 13.32 -0.07 -2.55
C LEU A 355 12.30 0.94 -3.09
N TYR A 356 12.76 2.16 -3.36
CA TYR A 356 11.99 3.12 -4.13
C TYR A 356 12.08 2.81 -5.62
N ILE A 357 11.01 3.06 -6.36
CA ILE A 357 11.02 3.00 -7.82
C ILE A 357 10.88 4.42 -8.36
N VAL A 358 11.81 4.85 -9.18
CA VAL A 358 11.82 6.18 -9.77
C VAL A 358 11.79 6.06 -11.28
N THR A 359 10.88 6.77 -11.92
CA THR A 359 10.80 6.85 -13.37
C THR A 359 10.59 8.29 -13.82
N GLY A 360 11.23 8.64 -14.93
CA GLY A 360 10.91 9.86 -15.67
C GLY A 360 10.00 9.50 -16.82
N SER A 361 8.82 10.10 -16.88
CA SER A 361 7.86 9.87 -17.95
C SER A 361 7.75 11.11 -18.83
N ILE A 362 8.07 10.96 -20.11
CA ILE A 362 7.71 11.96 -21.12
C ILE A 362 6.42 11.44 -21.77
N PRO A 363 5.27 12.12 -21.62
CA PRO A 363 4.07 11.77 -22.36
C PRO A 363 4.36 11.85 -23.87
N TYR A 364 4.11 10.76 -24.60
CA TYR A 364 4.19 10.68 -26.06
C TYR A 364 5.59 10.73 -26.69
N ASN A 365 6.67 10.61 -25.92
CA ASN A 365 8.01 10.47 -26.50
C ASN A 365 8.57 9.06 -26.27
N ALA A 366 8.73 8.31 -27.34
CA ALA A 366 9.28 6.95 -27.32
C ALA A 366 10.80 6.93 -27.01
N ASP A 367 11.48 8.09 -27.09
CA ASP A 367 12.93 8.18 -26.98
C ASP A 367 13.44 8.25 -25.54
N GLY A 368 12.53 8.35 -24.55
CA GLY A 368 12.91 8.44 -23.14
C GLY A 368 13.57 9.77 -22.75
N LEU A 369 14.12 9.82 -21.54
CA LEU A 369 14.84 10.97 -21.02
C LEU A 369 16.26 11.03 -21.57
N SER A 370 16.73 12.23 -21.92
CA SER A 370 18.16 12.44 -22.26
C SER A 370 19.08 12.19 -21.06
N VAL A 371 20.35 11.89 -21.34
CA VAL A 371 21.38 11.70 -20.31
C VAL A 371 21.44 12.88 -19.34
N THR A 372 21.28 14.12 -19.83
CA THR A 372 21.27 15.32 -18.98
C THR A 372 20.07 15.35 -18.04
N GLN A 373 18.89 14.94 -18.51
CA GLN A 373 17.68 14.89 -17.66
C GLN A 373 17.79 13.80 -16.60
N TRP A 374 18.38 12.66 -16.94
CA TRP A 374 18.73 11.61 -15.99
C TRP A 374 19.64 12.13 -14.88
N ASP A 375 20.66 12.90 -15.22
CA ASP A 375 21.60 13.44 -14.23
C ASP A 375 20.92 14.46 -13.30
N LEU A 376 20.01 15.29 -13.80
CA LEU A 376 19.23 16.21 -12.98
C LEU A 376 18.34 15.49 -11.96
N ILE A 377 17.64 14.43 -12.38
CA ILE A 377 16.83 13.60 -11.50
C ILE A 377 17.70 12.91 -10.43
N TYR A 378 18.81 12.32 -10.87
CA TYR A 378 19.77 11.68 -9.96
C TYR A 378 20.27 12.65 -8.88
N GLN A 379 20.77 13.82 -9.28
CA GLN A 379 21.28 14.83 -8.35
C GLN A 379 20.23 15.28 -7.35
N HIS A 380 19.00 15.50 -7.85
CA HIS A 380 17.87 15.87 -7.00
C HIS A 380 17.61 14.82 -5.92
N LEU A 381 17.46 13.56 -6.30
CA LEU A 381 17.13 12.48 -5.35
C LEU A 381 18.28 12.23 -4.35
N VAL A 382 19.52 12.22 -4.80
CA VAL A 382 20.67 12.05 -3.91
C VAL A 382 20.78 13.21 -2.91
N SER A 383 20.48 14.44 -3.31
CA SER A 383 20.45 15.59 -2.39
C SER A 383 19.36 15.46 -1.32
N HIS A 384 18.31 14.65 -1.56
CA HIS A 384 17.23 14.34 -0.63
C HIS A 384 17.42 13.00 0.11
N GLY A 385 18.65 12.48 0.16
CA GLY A 385 18.99 11.33 1.01
C GLY A 385 18.79 9.95 0.38
N PHE A 386 18.56 9.86 -0.93
CA PHE A 386 18.54 8.58 -1.64
C PHE A 386 19.96 8.02 -1.81
N SER A 387 20.06 6.69 -1.97
CA SER A 387 21.34 6.02 -2.23
C SER A 387 22.07 6.65 -3.43
N LYS A 388 23.38 6.79 -3.30
CA LYS A 388 24.23 7.30 -4.39
C LYS A 388 24.42 6.31 -5.53
N LYS A 389 24.02 5.04 -5.35
CA LYS A 389 24.15 3.98 -6.34
C LYS A 389 22.79 3.31 -6.59
N PRO A 390 21.94 3.90 -7.45
CA PRO A 390 20.72 3.24 -7.90
C PRO A 390 21.02 2.00 -8.73
N VAL A 391 20.03 1.11 -8.80
CA VAL A 391 19.91 0.12 -9.85
C VAL A 391 19.32 0.80 -11.08
N ILE A 392 19.89 0.58 -12.25
CA ILE A 392 19.39 1.13 -13.51
C ILE A 392 18.56 0.06 -14.22
N THR A 393 17.35 0.42 -14.67
CA THR A 393 16.51 -0.51 -15.41
C THR A 393 15.88 0.14 -16.65
N GLY A 394 15.56 -0.69 -17.64
CA GLY A 394 14.84 -0.26 -18.83
C GLY A 394 14.44 -1.43 -19.71
N SER A 395 13.40 -1.23 -20.51
CA SER A 395 12.94 -2.21 -21.49
C SER A 395 12.99 -1.64 -22.92
N GLY A 396 13.13 -2.50 -23.91
CA GLY A 396 13.14 -2.11 -25.32
C GLY A 396 14.08 -0.93 -25.62
N GLY A 397 13.56 0.08 -26.34
CA GLY A 397 14.32 1.28 -26.71
C GLY A 397 14.73 2.16 -25.54
N ALA A 398 13.96 2.19 -24.46
CA ALA A 398 14.28 2.98 -23.28
C ALA A 398 15.56 2.50 -22.58
N ALA A 399 15.92 1.23 -22.72
CA ALA A 399 17.18 0.70 -22.19
C ALA A 399 18.42 1.38 -22.79
N GLY A 400 18.34 1.85 -24.04
CA GLY A 400 19.46 2.55 -24.69
C GLY A 400 19.89 3.81 -23.97
N GLU A 401 18.93 4.66 -23.56
CA GLU A 401 19.23 5.89 -22.82
C GLU A 401 19.66 5.59 -21.38
N ALA A 402 19.08 4.56 -20.73
CA ALA A 402 19.52 4.09 -19.43
C ALA A 402 20.99 3.68 -19.43
N TYR A 403 21.39 2.90 -20.43
CA TYR A 403 22.78 2.50 -20.62
C TYR A 403 23.69 3.68 -20.94
N ALA A 404 23.24 4.63 -21.77
CA ALA A 404 24.01 5.81 -22.10
C ALA A 404 24.37 6.61 -20.84
N TRP A 405 23.40 6.86 -19.97
CA TRP A 405 23.64 7.53 -18.69
C TRP A 405 24.55 6.72 -17.78
N ALA A 406 24.34 5.42 -17.68
CA ALA A 406 25.13 4.54 -16.83
C ALA A 406 26.62 4.50 -17.27
N ILE A 407 26.87 4.48 -18.58
CA ILE A 407 28.22 4.49 -19.16
C ILE A 407 28.96 5.80 -18.86
N GLU A 408 28.26 6.94 -18.88
CA GLU A 408 28.82 8.24 -18.53
C GLU A 408 29.03 8.40 -17.01
N ASN A 409 28.31 7.60 -16.19
CA ASN A 409 28.29 7.68 -14.73
C ASN A 409 28.50 6.33 -14.03
N PRO A 410 29.52 5.53 -14.41
CA PRO A 410 29.64 4.15 -13.97
C PRO A 410 29.82 4.00 -12.46
N ASP A 411 30.40 4.97 -11.78
CA ASP A 411 30.61 4.97 -10.33
C ASP A 411 29.30 5.25 -9.55
N LYS A 412 28.27 5.76 -10.24
CA LYS A 412 26.93 6.04 -9.69
C LYS A 412 25.96 4.86 -9.86
N VAL A 413 26.38 3.72 -10.37
CA VAL A 413 25.52 2.58 -10.70
C VAL A 413 25.84 1.39 -9.81
N SER A 414 24.83 0.75 -9.23
CA SER A 414 25.01 -0.50 -8.49
C SER A 414 24.96 -1.71 -9.43
N SER A 415 23.96 -1.77 -10.28
CA SER A 415 23.77 -2.82 -11.30
C SER A 415 22.83 -2.34 -12.40
N ILE A 416 22.75 -3.10 -13.49
CA ILE A 416 21.82 -2.86 -14.60
C ILE A 416 20.95 -4.11 -14.80
N TYR A 417 19.64 -3.90 -14.85
CA TYR A 417 18.65 -4.91 -15.27
C TYR A 417 17.91 -4.41 -16.51
N ALA A 418 17.84 -5.19 -17.57
CA ALA A 418 17.13 -4.79 -18.78
C ALA A 418 16.30 -5.95 -19.39
N GLU A 419 15.12 -5.60 -19.92
CA GLU A 419 14.19 -6.50 -20.56
C GLU A 419 14.14 -6.24 -22.06
N ASN A 420 14.41 -7.24 -22.89
CA ASN A 420 14.44 -7.12 -24.34
C ASN A 420 15.13 -5.81 -24.83
N PRO A 421 16.34 -5.45 -24.36
CA PRO A 421 16.89 -4.13 -24.59
C PRO A 421 17.30 -3.89 -26.04
N ILE A 422 17.05 -2.66 -26.51
CA ILE A 422 17.65 -2.12 -27.72
C ILE A 422 18.78 -1.17 -27.27
N LEU A 423 20.04 -1.59 -27.43
CA LEU A 423 21.21 -0.87 -26.96
C LEU A 423 21.61 0.25 -27.93
N HIS A 424 20.63 1.11 -28.23
CA HIS A 424 20.80 2.30 -29.06
C HIS A 424 20.30 3.52 -28.28
N SER A 425 21.09 4.59 -28.27
CA SER A 425 20.70 5.87 -27.67
C SER A 425 20.64 6.94 -28.76
N ASN A 426 19.60 7.77 -28.73
CA ASN A 426 19.43 8.92 -29.60
C ASN A 426 20.22 10.14 -29.10
N THR A 427 20.62 10.15 -27.82
CA THR A 427 21.30 11.29 -27.18
C THR A 427 22.76 11.08 -26.89
N ALA A 428 23.23 9.84 -26.81
CA ALA A 428 24.63 9.53 -26.55
C ALA A 428 25.54 9.73 -27.80
N LYS A 429 26.74 10.25 -27.55
CA LYS A 429 27.74 10.42 -28.60
C LYS A 429 28.32 9.10 -29.10
N VAL A 430 28.42 8.11 -28.22
CA VAL A 430 28.90 6.77 -28.51
C VAL A 430 27.81 5.78 -28.12
N GLN A 431 27.49 4.85 -29.03
CA GLN A 431 26.43 3.90 -28.80
C GLN A 431 26.75 2.97 -27.61
N PRO A 432 25.74 2.63 -26.77
CA PRO A 432 25.95 1.82 -25.58
C PRO A 432 26.63 0.48 -25.85
N LEU A 433 26.21 -0.22 -26.89
CA LEU A 433 26.79 -1.52 -27.26
C LEU A 433 28.30 -1.42 -27.60
N ASP A 434 28.73 -0.27 -28.08
CA ASP A 434 30.15 -0.04 -28.48
C ASP A 434 31.04 0.43 -27.32
N ASN A 435 30.45 0.83 -26.20
CA ASN A 435 31.19 1.48 -25.10
C ASN A 435 30.91 0.89 -23.71
N LEU A 436 30.88 -0.43 -23.57
CA LEU A 436 30.62 -1.12 -22.29
C LEU A 436 31.82 -1.08 -21.30
N GLY A 437 33.00 -0.66 -21.78
CA GLY A 437 34.23 -0.67 -20.99
C GLY A 437 34.18 0.09 -19.66
N PRO A 438 33.63 1.30 -19.58
CA PRO A 438 33.51 2.03 -18.32
C PRO A 438 32.71 1.26 -17.24
N LEU A 439 31.62 0.59 -17.63
CA LEU A 439 30.83 -0.23 -16.73
C LEU A 439 31.59 -1.46 -16.22
N ALA A 440 32.29 -2.16 -17.12
CA ALA A 440 33.13 -3.31 -16.75
C ALA A 440 34.24 -2.92 -15.78
N LYS A 441 34.91 -1.81 -16.03
CA LYS A 441 35.98 -1.26 -15.16
C LYS A 441 35.42 -0.89 -13.77
N ALA A 442 34.19 -0.40 -13.68
CA ALA A 442 33.55 -0.05 -12.42
C ALA A 442 32.94 -1.27 -11.69
N GLY A 443 32.99 -2.46 -12.30
CA GLY A 443 32.45 -3.70 -11.74
C GLY A 443 30.90 -3.75 -11.68
N VAL A 444 30.23 -3.00 -12.57
CA VAL A 444 28.77 -2.99 -12.63
C VAL A 444 28.26 -4.36 -13.11
N ARG A 445 27.42 -5.01 -12.34
CA ARG A 445 26.81 -6.28 -12.72
C ARG A 445 25.61 -6.06 -13.65
N ILE A 446 25.44 -6.91 -14.66
CA ILE A 446 24.39 -6.75 -15.68
C ILE A 446 23.56 -8.04 -15.79
N LEU A 447 22.23 -7.88 -15.81
CA LEU A 447 21.28 -8.93 -16.11
C LEU A 447 20.35 -8.50 -17.24
N HIS A 448 20.30 -9.27 -18.32
CA HIS A 448 19.24 -9.15 -19.34
C HIS A 448 18.27 -10.34 -19.22
N VAL A 449 16.98 -10.06 -19.40
CA VAL A 449 15.95 -11.06 -19.61
C VAL A 449 15.32 -10.81 -20.98
N CYS A 450 15.43 -11.79 -21.88
CA CYS A 450 15.07 -11.62 -23.28
C CYS A 450 14.20 -12.77 -23.75
N GLY A 451 13.23 -12.49 -24.61
CA GLY A 451 12.46 -13.52 -25.29
C GLY A 451 13.29 -14.22 -26.36
N SER A 452 13.08 -15.54 -26.55
CA SER A 452 13.78 -16.30 -27.61
C SER A 452 13.37 -15.89 -29.02
N GLU A 453 12.20 -15.23 -29.16
CA GLU A 453 11.67 -14.72 -30.43
C GLU A 453 11.88 -13.21 -30.59
N ASP A 454 12.62 -12.56 -29.64
CA ASP A 454 12.97 -11.16 -29.74
C ASP A 454 14.03 -10.94 -30.85
N PRO A 455 13.73 -10.15 -31.91
CA PRO A 455 14.67 -9.90 -33.00
C PRO A 455 15.94 -9.14 -32.57
N TRP A 456 15.94 -8.54 -31.37
CA TRP A 456 17.05 -7.81 -30.82
C TRP A 456 17.97 -8.66 -29.93
N LEU A 457 17.58 -9.87 -29.56
CA LEU A 457 18.41 -10.77 -28.77
C LEU A 457 19.78 -10.98 -29.39
N GLU A 458 19.82 -11.41 -30.66
CA GLU A 458 21.05 -11.66 -31.42
C GLU A 458 21.83 -10.37 -31.78
N LYS A 459 21.13 -9.23 -31.84
CA LYS A 459 21.75 -7.96 -32.25
C LYS A 459 22.27 -7.13 -31.08
N ASN A 460 21.74 -7.33 -29.89
CA ASN A 460 22.08 -6.53 -28.70
C ASN A 460 22.56 -7.39 -27.52
N SER A 461 21.69 -8.21 -26.94
CA SER A 461 21.97 -8.86 -25.66
C SER A 461 23.09 -9.88 -25.71
N LEU A 462 23.11 -10.78 -26.71
CA LEU A 462 24.20 -11.77 -26.85
C LEU A 462 25.54 -11.13 -27.20
N PRO A 463 25.64 -10.18 -28.17
CA PRO A 463 26.87 -9.45 -28.41
C PRO A 463 27.35 -8.65 -27.19
N ALA A 464 26.42 -8.03 -26.44
CA ALA A 464 26.76 -7.29 -25.23
C ALA A 464 27.35 -8.22 -24.15
N GLU A 465 26.72 -9.38 -23.90
CA GLU A 465 27.21 -10.36 -22.93
C GLU A 465 28.63 -10.81 -23.28
N LYS A 466 28.86 -11.19 -24.53
CA LYS A 466 30.18 -11.61 -25.01
C LYS A 466 31.23 -10.52 -24.79
N LYS A 467 30.95 -9.32 -25.30
CA LYS A 467 31.84 -8.17 -25.21
C LYS A 467 32.13 -7.77 -23.76
N TYR A 468 31.08 -7.78 -22.92
CA TYR A 468 31.20 -7.39 -21.51
C TYR A 468 32.05 -8.36 -20.71
N ARG A 469 31.93 -9.67 -20.95
CA ARG A 469 32.77 -10.70 -20.36
C ARG A 469 34.24 -10.61 -20.85
N GLU A 470 34.45 -10.31 -22.12
CA GLU A 470 35.79 -10.08 -22.67
C GLU A 470 36.49 -8.87 -22.02
N LEU A 471 35.70 -7.87 -21.57
CA LEU A 471 36.19 -6.72 -20.81
C LEU A 471 36.37 -7.01 -19.31
N GLY A 472 36.13 -8.25 -18.86
CA GLY A 472 36.24 -8.66 -17.45
C GLY A 472 35.01 -8.34 -16.60
N GLY A 473 33.90 -7.91 -17.20
CA GLY A 473 32.65 -7.62 -16.49
C GLY A 473 31.79 -8.86 -16.28
N GLU A 474 30.89 -8.81 -15.30
CA GLU A 474 29.91 -9.86 -14.98
C GLU A 474 28.55 -9.52 -15.64
N MET A 475 28.17 -10.32 -16.65
CA MET A 475 26.89 -10.18 -17.31
C MET A 475 26.25 -11.54 -17.56
N LYS A 476 24.92 -11.61 -17.38
CA LYS A 476 24.09 -12.79 -17.65
C LYS A 476 22.93 -12.39 -18.55
N VAL A 477 22.68 -13.23 -19.56
CA VAL A 477 21.45 -13.15 -20.38
C VAL A 477 20.58 -14.38 -20.08
N VAL A 478 19.38 -14.15 -19.61
CA VAL A 478 18.34 -15.18 -19.42
C VAL A 478 17.43 -15.14 -20.64
N ILE A 479 17.28 -16.28 -21.32
CA ILE A 479 16.45 -16.39 -22.52
C ILE A 479 15.16 -17.13 -22.14
N GLU A 480 14.03 -16.49 -22.34
CA GLU A 480 12.70 -17.05 -22.05
C GLU A 480 12.05 -17.62 -23.33
N PRO A 481 11.79 -18.94 -23.37
CA PRO A 481 11.27 -19.58 -24.56
C PRO A 481 9.90 -19.05 -25.00
N GLY A 482 9.71 -18.86 -26.31
CA GLY A 482 8.42 -18.49 -26.92
C GLY A 482 7.97 -17.06 -26.65
N LYS A 483 8.81 -16.22 -26.07
CA LYS A 483 8.51 -14.80 -25.85
C LYS A 483 9.12 -13.93 -26.94
N ASP A 484 8.37 -12.93 -27.36
CA ASP A 484 8.76 -11.92 -28.35
C ASP A 484 9.26 -10.61 -27.68
N HIS A 485 9.49 -9.60 -28.51
CA HIS A 485 9.97 -8.28 -28.05
C HIS A 485 9.00 -7.56 -27.10
N LEU A 486 7.69 -7.78 -27.25
CA LEU A 486 6.66 -7.10 -26.47
C LEU A 486 6.35 -7.82 -25.14
N SER A 487 6.88 -9.01 -24.96
CA SER A 487 6.71 -9.83 -23.76
C SER A 487 7.72 -9.39 -22.68
N THR A 488 7.42 -8.34 -21.95
CA THR A 488 8.34 -7.67 -21.01
C THR A 488 8.28 -8.18 -19.56
N ALA A 489 7.36 -9.07 -19.20
CA ALA A 489 7.31 -9.59 -17.83
C ALA A 489 8.14 -10.88 -17.70
N PRO A 490 9.15 -10.95 -16.80
CA PRO A 490 9.93 -12.17 -16.60
C PRO A 490 9.07 -13.31 -16.04
N VAL A 491 9.31 -14.53 -16.52
CA VAL A 491 8.63 -15.75 -16.02
C VAL A 491 9.01 -16.02 -14.56
N GLN A 492 10.24 -15.66 -14.17
CA GLN A 492 10.74 -15.84 -12.81
C GLN A 492 11.15 -14.49 -12.18
N PRO A 493 10.18 -13.67 -11.75
CA PRO A 493 10.48 -12.37 -11.14
C PRO A 493 11.42 -12.45 -9.94
N ALA A 494 11.38 -13.56 -9.18
CA ALA A 494 12.24 -13.77 -8.01
C ALA A 494 13.73 -13.74 -8.36
N GLU A 495 14.16 -14.31 -9.50
CA GLU A 495 15.56 -14.29 -9.93
C GLU A 495 16.05 -12.86 -10.18
N VAL A 496 15.21 -12.03 -10.80
CA VAL A 496 15.52 -10.62 -11.06
C VAL A 496 15.61 -9.84 -9.75
N VAL A 497 14.66 -10.06 -8.85
CA VAL A 497 14.64 -9.42 -7.52
C VAL A 497 15.88 -9.80 -6.73
N ASP A 498 16.27 -11.07 -6.71
CA ASP A 498 17.47 -11.55 -6.01
C ASP A 498 18.74 -10.96 -6.61
N PHE A 499 18.83 -10.86 -7.94
CA PHE A 499 19.95 -10.18 -8.61
C PHE A 499 20.06 -8.72 -8.16
N ILE A 500 18.96 -7.98 -8.15
CA ILE A 500 18.93 -6.58 -7.73
C ILE A 500 19.28 -6.45 -6.25
N MET A 501 18.65 -7.23 -5.37
CA MET A 501 18.90 -7.17 -3.93
C MET A 501 20.35 -7.49 -3.56
N ASN A 502 20.99 -8.41 -4.27
CA ASN A 502 22.40 -8.76 -4.07
C ASN A 502 23.39 -7.70 -4.65
N SER A 503 22.93 -6.66 -5.31
CA SER A 503 23.75 -5.61 -5.89
C SER A 503 23.70 -4.28 -5.13
N ILE A 504 22.74 -4.11 -4.22
CA ILE A 504 22.60 -2.93 -3.37
C ILE A 504 23.33 -3.16 -2.04
N HIS A 505 24.43 -2.45 -1.82
CA HIS A 505 25.19 -2.47 -0.55
C HIS A 505 25.55 -1.06 -0.12
#